data_f24a0894352fb48c5b1e67ad13ea2d7c
#
_entry.id   f24a0894352fb48c5b1e67ad13ea2d7c
#
_cell.length_a   1.000
_cell.length_b   1.000
_cell.length_c   1.000
_cell.angle_alpha   90.00
_cell.angle_beta   90.00
_cell.angle_gamma   90.00
#
_symmetry.space_group_name_H-M   'P 1'
#
loop_
_entity.id
_entity.type
_entity.pdbx_description
1 polymer ?
#
loop_
_entity_poly.entity_id
_entity_poly.type
_entity_poly.pdbx_seq_one_letter_code
_entity_poly.pdbx_strand_id
1 'polypeptide(L)'
;MIIVLKSNRSEEQKQKFIDMLTERYDVTVNTWVGTHSTVLGLIGDTAAVDDEYIAAQDIVESVKRVQEPYKKANRKFHPDDTVIELPGGQKIGDGSLALIAGPCSVESEAQICEVAARVKAAGATFLRGGAFKPRTSPYAFQGLKAEGLELLKEARKETGLPIVTEIMSTSHLDLFEDVDVIQVGARNMQNFELLKALGHTDKPILLKRGLANTIEELLMSAEYIMAGGNERVILCERGIRTYETFTRNTLDISAVPILKRLSHLPVVIDPSHASGINWLVEPLAVAAAAIGADGLIIEVHNDPSRALCDGAQSLTPDQFDALAKKVLTVSQTVKSL
;
A
#
# COMPACT_ATOMS: atom_id res chain seq x y z
N MET A 1 7.14 -18.62 -19.57
CA MET A 1 7.01 -17.46 -20.49
C MET A 1 6.58 -17.97 -21.85
N ILE A 2 5.75 -17.24 -22.58
CA ILE A 2 5.33 -17.57 -23.94
C ILE A 2 5.88 -16.47 -24.87
N ILE A 3 6.53 -16.90 -25.97
CA ILE A 3 7.05 -16.00 -27.01
C ILE A 3 6.37 -16.41 -28.32
N VAL A 4 5.75 -15.46 -29.01
CA VAL A 4 5.17 -15.67 -30.35
C VAL A 4 6.16 -15.12 -31.37
N LEU A 5 6.52 -15.94 -32.34
CA LEU A 5 7.41 -15.55 -33.41
C LEU A 5 6.64 -15.08 -34.65
N LYS A 6 7.19 -14.11 -35.37
CA LYS A 6 6.65 -13.61 -36.63
C LYS A 6 6.60 -14.73 -37.67
N SER A 7 5.51 -14.85 -38.40
CA SER A 7 5.24 -15.92 -39.35
C SER A 7 6.20 -15.98 -40.55
N ASN A 8 6.84 -14.86 -40.89
CA ASN A 8 7.69 -14.72 -42.07
C ASN A 8 9.18 -15.05 -41.82
N ARG A 9 9.51 -15.81 -40.77
CA ARG A 9 10.86 -16.18 -40.39
C ARG A 9 11.20 -17.60 -40.80
N SER A 10 12.46 -17.81 -41.28
CA SER A 10 12.94 -19.13 -41.68
C SER A 10 13.15 -20.04 -40.45
N GLU A 11 13.08 -21.35 -40.65
CA GLU A 11 13.37 -22.33 -39.59
C GLU A 11 14.79 -22.17 -39.01
N GLU A 12 15.76 -21.79 -39.84
CA GLU A 12 17.12 -21.52 -39.40
C GLU A 12 17.17 -20.32 -38.43
N GLN A 13 16.40 -19.24 -38.71
CA GLN A 13 16.33 -18.09 -37.82
C GLN A 13 15.65 -18.45 -36.51
N LYS A 14 14.60 -19.25 -36.56
CA LYS A 14 13.88 -19.72 -35.35
C LYS A 14 14.82 -20.59 -34.49
N GLN A 15 15.57 -21.53 -35.10
CA GLN A 15 16.48 -22.37 -34.34
C GLN A 15 17.62 -21.57 -33.69
N LYS A 16 18.24 -20.63 -34.40
CA LYS A 16 19.24 -19.73 -33.81
C LYS A 16 18.70 -18.93 -32.62
N PHE A 17 17.45 -18.51 -32.69
CA PHE A 17 16.83 -17.80 -31.59
C PHE A 17 16.59 -18.73 -30.39
N ILE A 18 16.14 -19.96 -30.61
CA ILE A 18 15.99 -20.99 -29.57
C ILE A 18 17.31 -21.30 -28.90
N ASP A 19 18.37 -21.50 -29.69
CA ASP A 19 19.73 -21.80 -29.19
C ASP A 19 20.22 -20.63 -28.30
N MET A 20 20.02 -19.38 -28.74
CA MET A 20 20.35 -18.19 -27.96
C MET A 20 19.60 -18.14 -26.63
N LEU A 21 18.30 -18.49 -26.61
CA LEU A 21 17.51 -18.52 -25.37
C LEU A 21 18.04 -19.56 -24.38
N THR A 22 18.37 -20.77 -24.86
CA THR A 22 18.89 -21.86 -24.02
C THR A 22 20.32 -21.63 -23.54
N GLU A 23 21.17 -20.98 -24.36
CA GLU A 23 22.54 -20.66 -23.98
C GLU A 23 22.62 -19.50 -22.96
N ARG A 24 21.72 -18.52 -23.10
CA ARG A 24 21.74 -17.31 -22.29
C ARG A 24 21.01 -17.46 -20.95
N TYR A 25 19.97 -18.28 -20.93
CA TYR A 25 19.09 -18.47 -19.79
C TYR A 25 18.98 -19.96 -19.44
N ASP A 26 18.86 -20.27 -18.16
CA ASP A 26 18.66 -21.65 -17.69
C ASP A 26 17.19 -22.07 -17.89
N VAL A 27 16.79 -22.23 -19.15
CA VAL A 27 15.43 -22.58 -19.54
C VAL A 27 15.38 -23.66 -20.60
N THR A 28 14.34 -24.48 -20.55
CA THR A 28 13.98 -25.40 -21.63
C THR A 28 12.97 -24.73 -22.56
N VAL A 29 13.16 -24.81 -23.87
CA VAL A 29 12.26 -24.21 -24.85
C VAL A 29 11.43 -25.30 -25.52
N ASN A 30 10.10 -25.25 -25.32
CA ASN A 30 9.15 -26.05 -26.07
C ASN A 30 8.59 -25.24 -27.25
N THR A 31 8.54 -25.87 -28.43
CA THR A 31 8.08 -25.21 -29.66
C THR A 31 6.77 -25.80 -30.13
N TRP A 32 5.79 -24.94 -30.41
CA TRP A 32 4.53 -25.30 -31.07
C TRP A 32 4.44 -24.56 -32.39
N VAL A 33 4.35 -25.29 -33.49
CA VAL A 33 4.20 -24.74 -34.84
C VAL A 33 2.72 -24.77 -35.21
N GLY A 34 2.10 -23.60 -35.29
CA GLY A 34 0.72 -23.44 -35.76
C GLY A 34 0.67 -23.07 -37.26
N THR A 35 -0.53 -22.98 -37.81
CA THR A 35 -0.75 -22.66 -39.24
C THR A 35 -0.26 -21.24 -39.60
N HIS A 36 -0.29 -20.29 -38.66
CA HIS A 36 0.02 -18.90 -38.93
C HIS A 36 1.11 -18.31 -37.96
N SER A 37 1.54 -19.06 -36.96
CA SER A 37 2.53 -18.59 -35.98
C SER A 37 3.32 -19.75 -35.36
N THR A 38 4.53 -19.50 -34.96
CA THR A 38 5.31 -20.40 -34.11
C THR A 38 5.33 -19.81 -32.70
N VAL A 39 4.99 -20.64 -31.72
CA VAL A 39 4.95 -20.26 -30.30
C VAL A 39 6.03 -21.04 -29.56
N LEU A 40 6.84 -20.31 -28.79
CA LEU A 40 7.84 -20.87 -27.90
C LEU A 40 7.34 -20.77 -26.46
N GLY A 41 7.39 -21.87 -25.71
CA GLY A 41 7.12 -21.91 -24.28
C GLY A 41 8.43 -22.13 -23.52
N LEU A 42 8.84 -21.17 -22.72
CA LEU A 42 10.01 -21.29 -21.86
C LEU A 42 9.59 -21.91 -20.52
N ILE A 43 10.27 -23.00 -20.15
CA ILE A 43 10.07 -23.72 -18.89
C ILE A 43 11.39 -23.68 -18.10
N GLY A 44 11.29 -23.39 -16.80
CA GLY A 44 12.44 -23.22 -15.91
C GLY A 44 12.39 -21.90 -15.16
N ASP A 45 13.52 -21.39 -14.70
CA ASP A 45 13.59 -20.07 -14.06
C ASP A 45 13.51 -18.94 -15.08
N THR A 46 12.26 -18.61 -15.47
CA THR A 46 12.01 -17.51 -16.39
C THR A 46 12.08 -16.14 -15.72
N ALA A 47 12.34 -16.04 -14.41
CA ALA A 47 12.45 -14.75 -13.73
C ALA A 47 13.67 -13.94 -14.20
N ALA A 48 14.77 -14.65 -14.54
CA ALA A 48 15.98 -14.04 -15.05
C ALA A 48 15.91 -13.62 -16.54
N VAL A 49 14.84 -14.03 -17.26
CA VAL A 49 14.67 -13.68 -18.67
C VAL A 49 14.18 -12.25 -18.79
N ASP A 50 14.95 -11.44 -19.49
CA ASP A 50 14.62 -10.03 -19.80
C ASP A 50 13.58 -9.99 -20.94
N ASP A 51 12.33 -9.71 -20.60
CA ASP A 51 11.22 -9.65 -21.56
C ASP A 51 11.32 -8.46 -22.51
N GLU A 52 11.88 -7.32 -22.09
CA GLU A 52 12.09 -6.16 -22.97
C GLU A 52 13.15 -6.49 -24.02
N TYR A 53 14.26 -7.10 -23.59
CA TYR A 53 15.30 -7.56 -24.52
C TYR A 53 14.75 -8.59 -25.52
N ILE A 54 13.94 -9.55 -25.06
CA ILE A 54 13.34 -10.57 -25.93
C ILE A 54 12.34 -9.94 -26.89
N ALA A 55 11.47 -9.02 -26.41
CA ALA A 55 10.50 -8.33 -27.24
C ALA A 55 11.13 -7.43 -28.32
N ALA A 56 12.34 -6.91 -28.06
CA ALA A 56 13.10 -6.11 -29.01
C ALA A 56 13.73 -6.92 -30.15
N GLN A 57 13.76 -8.26 -30.06
CA GLN A 57 14.32 -9.10 -31.12
C GLN A 57 13.44 -9.07 -32.37
N ASP A 58 14.05 -8.87 -33.55
CA ASP A 58 13.32 -8.72 -34.81
C ASP A 58 12.45 -9.92 -35.19
N ILE A 59 12.79 -11.12 -34.70
CA ILE A 59 12.03 -12.36 -34.92
C ILE A 59 10.76 -12.46 -34.07
N VAL A 60 10.68 -11.68 -32.96
CA VAL A 60 9.60 -11.77 -31.98
C VAL A 60 8.42 -10.89 -32.41
N GLU A 61 7.22 -11.43 -32.36
CA GLU A 61 5.96 -10.72 -32.53
C GLU A 61 5.43 -10.23 -31.19
N SER A 62 5.41 -11.10 -30.17
CA SER A 62 4.99 -10.74 -28.81
C SER A 62 5.61 -11.66 -27.76
N VAL A 63 5.72 -11.13 -26.54
CA VAL A 63 6.16 -11.85 -25.33
C VAL A 63 5.05 -11.77 -24.30
N LYS A 64 4.71 -12.91 -23.67
CA LYS A 64 3.73 -12.97 -22.59
C LYS A 64 4.27 -13.79 -21.43
N ARG A 65 4.43 -13.16 -20.27
CA ARG A 65 4.67 -13.89 -19.03
C ARG A 65 3.40 -14.63 -18.62
N VAL A 66 3.55 -15.93 -18.35
CA VAL A 66 2.46 -16.76 -17.82
C VAL A 66 2.43 -16.74 -16.30
N GLN A 67 3.57 -16.34 -15.69
CA GLN A 67 3.67 -16.18 -14.23
C GLN A 67 3.30 -14.76 -13.83
N GLU A 68 2.58 -14.65 -12.73
CA GLU A 68 2.32 -13.38 -12.07
C GLU A 68 3.66 -12.69 -11.70
N PRO A 69 3.79 -11.37 -11.91
CA PRO A 69 5.04 -10.66 -11.66
C PRO A 69 5.39 -10.55 -10.16
N TYR A 70 4.43 -10.83 -9.27
CA TYR A 70 4.60 -10.91 -7.81
C TYR A 70 4.21 -12.32 -7.33
N LYS A 71 4.91 -12.86 -6.35
CA LYS A 71 4.72 -14.23 -5.81
C LYS A 71 4.30 -14.22 -4.36
N LYS A 72 5.08 -13.58 -3.49
CA LYS A 72 4.81 -13.52 -2.04
C LYS A 72 3.53 -12.76 -1.73
N ALA A 73 3.26 -11.66 -2.42
CA ALA A 73 2.02 -10.89 -2.28
C ALA A 73 0.80 -11.53 -2.97
N ASN A 74 0.96 -12.64 -3.69
CA ASN A 74 -0.09 -13.23 -4.52
C ASN A 74 -0.87 -14.30 -3.77
N ARG A 75 -2.20 -14.15 -3.73
CA ARG A 75 -3.13 -15.12 -3.11
C ARG A 75 -3.00 -16.55 -3.64
N LYS A 76 -2.57 -16.75 -4.87
CA LYS A 76 -2.35 -18.10 -5.43
C LYS A 76 -1.27 -18.89 -4.68
N PHE A 77 -0.28 -18.19 -4.10
CA PHE A 77 0.82 -18.79 -3.34
C PHE A 77 0.57 -18.74 -1.82
N HIS A 78 -0.34 -17.87 -1.37
CA HIS A 78 -0.76 -17.73 0.02
C HIS A 78 -2.29 -17.60 0.06
N PRO A 79 -3.05 -18.71 0.08
CA PRO A 79 -4.51 -18.70 -0.05
C PRO A 79 -5.25 -18.04 1.13
N ASP A 80 -4.71 -18.17 2.34
CA ASP A 80 -5.31 -17.64 3.56
C ASP A 80 -5.02 -16.14 3.73
N ASP A 81 -5.95 -15.41 4.33
CA ASP A 81 -5.76 -13.98 4.62
C ASP A 81 -4.64 -13.76 5.65
N THR A 82 -3.81 -12.76 5.40
CA THR A 82 -2.78 -12.34 6.34
C THR A 82 -3.38 -11.48 7.43
N VAL A 83 -3.11 -11.84 8.67
CA VAL A 83 -3.45 -11.05 9.86
C VAL A 83 -2.17 -10.43 10.42
N ILE A 84 -2.15 -9.10 10.50
CA ILE A 84 -1.07 -8.35 11.14
C ILE A 84 -1.44 -8.16 12.60
N GLU A 85 -0.74 -8.85 13.49
CA GLU A 85 -0.92 -8.75 14.94
C GLU A 85 0.25 -8.01 15.58
N LEU A 86 -0.05 -7.06 16.47
CA LEU A 86 0.95 -6.34 17.26
C LEU A 86 1.10 -6.94 18.67
N PRO A 87 2.24 -6.72 19.34
CA PRO A 87 2.48 -7.24 20.70
C PRO A 87 1.39 -6.86 21.71
N GLY A 88 0.71 -5.73 21.52
CA GLY A 88 -0.41 -5.27 22.35
C GLY A 88 -1.77 -5.94 22.05
N GLY A 89 -1.82 -6.89 21.11
CA GLY A 89 -3.04 -7.61 20.73
C GLY A 89 -3.90 -6.92 19.67
N GLN A 90 -3.50 -5.73 19.20
CA GLN A 90 -4.21 -5.07 18.10
C GLN A 90 -3.94 -5.80 16.79
N LYS A 91 -4.98 -5.91 15.94
CA LYS A 91 -4.95 -6.67 14.69
C LYS A 91 -5.46 -5.86 13.50
N ILE A 92 -4.96 -6.19 12.31
CA ILE A 92 -5.49 -5.72 11.02
C ILE A 92 -5.58 -6.94 10.10
N GLY A 93 -6.74 -7.18 9.50
CA GLY A 93 -6.97 -8.32 8.60
C GLY A 93 -7.62 -9.55 9.29
N ASP A 94 -7.97 -9.46 10.57
CA ASP A 94 -8.64 -10.54 11.32
C ASP A 94 -10.17 -10.59 11.11
N GLY A 95 -10.64 -9.78 10.17
CA GLY A 95 -12.06 -9.59 9.93
C GLY A 95 -12.67 -8.43 10.71
N SER A 96 -12.05 -7.87 11.75
CA SER A 96 -12.50 -6.61 12.36
C SER A 96 -12.13 -5.40 11.50
N LEU A 97 -12.84 -4.28 11.68
CA LEU A 97 -12.49 -3.02 11.01
C LEU A 97 -11.53 -2.23 11.90
N ALA A 98 -10.26 -2.17 11.54
CA ALA A 98 -9.28 -1.37 12.26
C ALA A 98 -9.50 0.12 12.02
N LEU A 99 -9.49 0.94 13.09
CA LEU A 99 -9.60 2.39 13.01
C LEU A 99 -8.25 3.02 13.39
N ILE A 100 -7.56 3.58 12.39
CA ILE A 100 -6.29 4.28 12.53
C ILE A 100 -6.58 5.77 12.48
N ALA A 101 -6.51 6.48 13.61
CA ALA A 101 -6.94 7.87 13.70
C ALA A 101 -5.92 8.75 14.42
N GLY A 102 -5.86 10.03 14.04
CA GLY A 102 -4.96 11.01 14.63
C GLY A 102 -4.62 12.15 13.67
N PRO A 103 -3.78 13.11 14.06
CA PRO A 103 -3.55 14.32 13.26
C PRO A 103 -2.70 14.03 12.01
N CYS A 104 -2.83 14.87 10.99
CA CYS A 104 -1.95 14.83 9.82
C CYS A 104 -0.49 14.95 10.25
N SER A 105 -0.18 15.96 11.07
CA SER A 105 1.14 16.15 11.67
C SER A 105 1.06 16.27 13.18
N VAL A 106 2.09 15.79 13.85
CA VAL A 106 2.35 16.09 15.26
C VAL A 106 2.85 17.52 15.34
N GLU A 107 2.18 18.37 16.13
CA GLU A 107 2.45 19.81 16.20
C GLU A 107 2.87 20.26 17.60
N SER A 108 2.40 19.57 18.64
CA SER A 108 2.77 19.77 20.05
C SER A 108 2.35 18.56 20.88
N GLU A 109 2.89 18.44 22.07
CA GLU A 109 2.48 17.44 23.07
C GLU A 109 0.98 17.57 23.41
N ALA A 110 0.52 18.78 23.73
CA ALA A 110 -0.88 19.03 24.05
C ALA A 110 -1.84 18.58 22.93
N GLN A 111 -1.49 18.89 21.67
CA GLN A 111 -2.31 18.49 20.51
C GLN A 111 -2.37 16.96 20.37
N ILE A 112 -1.20 16.26 20.39
CA ILE A 112 -1.20 14.83 20.13
C ILE A 112 -1.81 14.02 21.27
N CYS A 113 -1.57 14.38 22.52
CA CYS A 113 -2.13 13.69 23.68
C CYS A 113 -3.66 13.90 23.75
N GLU A 114 -4.16 15.13 23.54
CA GLU A 114 -5.60 15.40 23.46
C GLU A 114 -6.28 14.59 22.35
N VAL A 115 -5.73 14.64 21.13
CA VAL A 115 -6.30 13.89 20.00
C VAL A 115 -6.24 12.39 20.26
N ALA A 116 -5.13 11.86 20.75
CA ALA A 116 -4.96 10.43 21.05
C ALA A 116 -6.00 9.94 22.08
N ALA A 117 -6.20 10.68 23.17
CA ALA A 117 -7.20 10.34 24.18
C ALA A 117 -8.62 10.33 23.59
N ARG A 118 -8.97 11.33 22.79
CA ARG A 118 -10.29 11.49 22.17
C ARG A 118 -10.58 10.41 21.13
N VAL A 119 -9.60 10.09 20.23
CA VAL A 119 -9.81 9.05 19.22
C VAL A 119 -9.87 7.67 19.86
N LYS A 120 -9.09 7.40 20.92
CA LYS A 120 -9.20 6.15 21.69
C LYS A 120 -10.59 5.98 22.28
N ALA A 121 -11.12 7.00 22.95
CA ALA A 121 -12.46 6.97 23.53
C ALA A 121 -13.55 6.73 22.47
N ALA A 122 -13.34 7.19 21.24
CA ALA A 122 -14.21 6.96 20.09
C ALA A 122 -14.03 5.59 19.41
N GLY A 123 -13.10 4.73 19.87
CA GLY A 123 -12.93 3.38 19.36
C GLY A 123 -11.78 3.20 18.35
N ALA A 124 -10.88 4.18 18.22
CA ALA A 124 -9.64 3.97 17.44
C ALA A 124 -8.80 2.86 18.06
N THR A 125 -8.23 2.03 17.20
CA THR A 125 -7.36 0.91 17.58
C THR A 125 -5.87 1.21 17.36
N PHE A 126 -5.57 2.25 16.57
CA PHE A 126 -4.23 2.76 16.29
C PHE A 126 -4.21 4.28 16.30
N LEU A 127 -3.09 4.86 16.74
CA LEU A 127 -2.81 6.29 16.64
C LEU A 127 -1.96 6.57 15.40
N ARG A 128 -2.43 7.43 14.50
CA ARG A 128 -1.59 7.94 13.43
C ARG A 128 -1.13 9.37 13.74
N GLY A 129 0.06 9.72 13.29
CA GLY A 129 0.58 11.09 13.34
C GLY A 129 1.84 11.21 12.51
N GLY A 130 1.96 12.24 11.67
CA GLY A 130 3.16 12.46 10.87
C GLY A 130 4.20 13.24 11.67
N ALA A 131 5.34 12.62 11.99
CA ALA A 131 6.50 13.29 12.58
C ALA A 131 7.37 13.96 11.50
N PHE A 132 7.47 13.35 10.33
CA PHE A 132 8.12 13.86 9.13
C PHE A 132 7.07 14.17 8.07
N LYS A 133 7.21 15.29 7.34
CA LYS A 133 6.22 15.73 6.35
C LYS A 133 6.85 15.96 4.98
N PRO A 134 6.45 15.18 3.95
CA PRO A 134 6.85 15.43 2.56
C PRO A 134 6.07 16.63 2.01
N ARG A 135 6.71 17.77 1.90
CA ARG A 135 6.05 19.01 1.42
C ARG A 135 6.53 19.37 0.03
N THR A 136 5.58 19.81 -0.81
CA THR A 136 5.92 20.35 -2.14
C THR A 136 6.66 21.67 -2.03
N SER A 137 6.31 22.50 -1.02
CA SER A 137 7.02 23.76 -0.74
C SER A 137 8.05 23.55 0.36
N PRO A 138 9.31 23.99 0.19
CA PRO A 138 10.32 23.92 1.25
C PRO A 138 10.03 24.88 2.42
N TYR A 139 9.15 25.85 2.23
CA TYR A 139 8.75 26.83 3.25
C TYR A 139 7.57 26.34 4.12
N ALA A 140 6.92 25.26 3.74
CA ALA A 140 5.85 24.68 4.54
C ALA A 140 6.41 23.93 5.76
N PHE A 141 5.56 23.72 6.77
CA PHE A 141 5.93 22.96 7.98
C PHE A 141 6.43 21.55 7.60
N GLN A 142 7.65 21.21 8.01
CA GLN A 142 8.34 19.97 7.65
C GLN A 142 8.15 18.83 8.67
N GLY A 143 7.35 19.05 9.72
CA GLY A 143 7.21 18.15 10.86
C GLY A 143 8.25 18.39 11.94
N LEU A 144 7.97 17.88 13.12
CA LEU A 144 8.88 17.97 14.29
C LEU A 144 10.01 16.93 14.26
N LYS A 145 9.98 16.02 13.28
CA LYS A 145 11.02 14.99 13.06
C LYS A 145 11.18 14.08 14.29
N ALA A 146 12.41 13.93 14.82
CA ALA A 146 12.67 13.08 15.99
C ALA A 146 11.86 13.51 17.23
N GLU A 147 11.70 14.80 17.48
CA GLU A 147 10.83 15.30 18.55
C GLU A 147 9.38 14.82 18.38
N GLY A 148 8.86 14.86 17.15
CA GLY A 148 7.51 14.37 16.86
C GLY A 148 7.34 12.86 17.12
N LEU A 149 8.40 12.05 16.95
CA LEU A 149 8.38 10.63 17.33
C LEU A 149 8.33 10.46 18.84
N GLU A 150 9.09 11.26 19.62
CA GLU A 150 9.01 11.22 21.08
C GLU A 150 7.60 11.59 21.57
N LEU A 151 7.00 12.64 21.02
CA LEU A 151 5.62 13.04 21.38
C LEU A 151 4.58 11.95 21.05
N LEU A 152 4.76 11.21 19.95
CA LEU A 152 3.94 10.04 19.65
C LEU A 152 4.10 8.93 20.69
N LYS A 153 5.33 8.70 21.16
CA LYS A 153 5.60 7.70 22.21
C LYS A 153 4.97 8.09 23.55
N GLU A 154 4.96 9.36 23.93
CA GLU A 154 4.24 9.82 25.11
C GLU A 154 2.73 9.61 24.98
N ALA A 155 2.14 9.99 23.84
CA ALA A 155 0.72 9.75 23.57
C ALA A 155 0.36 8.25 23.59
N ARG A 156 1.23 7.37 23.07
CA ARG A 156 1.10 5.90 23.17
C ARG A 156 1.12 5.44 24.62
N LYS A 157 2.03 5.95 25.43
CA LYS A 157 2.17 5.59 26.85
C LYS A 157 0.90 5.92 27.64
N GLU A 158 0.27 7.06 27.36
CA GLU A 158 -0.98 7.47 28.01
C GLU A 158 -2.19 6.65 27.54
N THR A 159 -2.24 6.35 26.23
CA THR A 159 -3.44 5.76 25.62
C THR A 159 -3.36 4.26 25.38
N GLY A 160 -2.15 3.70 25.26
CA GLY A 160 -1.93 2.32 24.82
C GLY A 160 -2.22 2.08 23.33
N LEU A 161 -2.46 3.16 22.54
CA LEU A 161 -2.65 3.03 21.10
C LEU A 161 -1.31 2.83 20.39
N PRO A 162 -1.10 1.78 19.60
CA PRO A 162 0.10 1.61 18.79
C PRO A 162 0.21 2.72 17.73
N ILE A 163 1.46 3.09 17.43
CA ILE A 163 1.81 4.23 16.57
C ILE A 163 1.91 3.79 15.12
N VAL A 164 1.25 4.53 14.22
CA VAL A 164 1.44 4.49 12.77
C VAL A 164 2.01 5.81 12.31
N THR A 165 3.25 5.84 11.81
CA THR A 165 3.88 7.09 11.34
C THR A 165 4.73 6.88 10.10
N GLU A 166 4.85 7.94 9.28
CA GLU A 166 5.47 7.88 7.95
C GLU A 166 6.99 8.05 8.04
N ILE A 167 7.71 7.11 7.40
CA ILE A 167 9.15 7.23 7.15
C ILE A 167 9.42 7.89 5.79
N MET A 168 10.43 8.76 5.73
CA MET A 168 10.77 9.50 4.50
C MET A 168 12.02 9.00 3.81
N SER A 169 12.96 8.41 4.55
CA SER A 169 14.29 8.02 4.06
C SER A 169 14.83 6.85 4.86
N THR A 170 15.67 6.05 4.23
CA THR A 170 16.44 4.98 4.90
C THR A 170 17.33 5.52 6.03
N SER A 171 17.80 6.77 5.93
CA SER A 171 18.59 7.42 6.98
C SER A 171 17.83 7.68 8.29
N HIS A 172 16.51 7.48 8.31
CA HIS A 172 15.69 7.64 9.51
C HIS A 172 15.36 6.31 10.20
N LEU A 173 15.79 5.16 9.66
CA LEU A 173 15.38 3.84 10.17
C LEU A 173 15.66 3.67 11.66
N ASP A 174 16.83 4.10 12.14
CA ASP A 174 17.21 4.01 13.55
C ASP A 174 16.25 4.77 14.49
N LEU A 175 15.60 5.84 13.98
CA LEU A 175 14.62 6.60 14.75
C LEU A 175 13.27 5.88 14.87
N PHE A 176 13.03 4.85 14.03
CA PHE A 176 11.77 4.11 13.97
C PHE A 176 11.78 2.79 14.75
N GLU A 177 12.84 2.53 15.53
CA GLU A 177 12.96 1.32 16.34
C GLU A 177 11.75 1.13 17.27
N ASP A 178 11.27 2.20 17.88
CA ASP A 178 10.12 2.20 18.81
C ASP A 178 8.76 2.45 18.13
N VAL A 179 8.68 2.52 16.80
CA VAL A 179 7.43 2.68 16.07
C VAL A 179 6.77 1.30 15.87
N ASP A 180 5.45 1.23 16.00
CA ASP A 180 4.72 -0.04 15.93
C ASP A 180 4.38 -0.43 14.49
N VAL A 181 4.03 0.54 13.63
CA VAL A 181 3.75 0.35 12.21
C VAL A 181 4.39 1.48 11.41
N ILE A 182 5.25 1.15 10.45
CA ILE A 182 5.90 2.12 9.59
C ILE A 182 5.03 2.38 8.35
N GLN A 183 4.63 3.63 8.14
CA GLN A 183 3.93 4.02 6.93
C GLN A 183 4.91 4.42 5.82
N VAL A 184 4.70 3.89 4.63
CA VAL A 184 5.31 4.36 3.38
C VAL A 184 4.31 5.25 2.66
N GLY A 185 4.61 6.53 2.53
CA GLY A 185 3.74 7.49 1.88
C GLY A 185 3.62 7.25 0.37
N ALA A 186 2.53 7.73 -0.23
CA ALA A 186 2.23 7.53 -1.65
C ALA A 186 3.34 7.99 -2.61
N ARG A 187 4.11 9.02 -2.23
CA ARG A 187 5.25 9.52 -3.03
C ARG A 187 6.47 8.58 -2.98
N ASN A 188 6.53 7.71 -1.97
CA ASN A 188 7.61 6.75 -1.76
C ASN A 188 7.22 5.30 -2.12
N MET A 189 6.02 5.07 -2.69
CA MET A 189 5.58 3.72 -3.06
C MET A 189 6.58 3.01 -3.99
N GLN A 190 7.24 3.75 -4.88
CA GLN A 190 8.25 3.23 -5.81
C GLN A 190 9.67 3.64 -5.43
N ASN A 191 9.92 4.05 -4.19
CA ASN A 191 11.26 4.23 -3.68
C ASN A 191 11.84 2.87 -3.28
N PHE A 192 12.30 2.11 -4.28
CA PHE A 192 12.72 0.71 -4.11
C PHE A 192 13.87 0.54 -3.12
N GLU A 193 14.75 1.53 -2.98
CA GLU A 193 15.81 1.47 -1.96
C GLU A 193 15.22 1.54 -0.54
N LEU A 194 14.20 2.38 -0.32
CA LEU A 194 13.49 2.41 0.95
C LEU A 194 12.72 1.10 1.18
N LEU A 195 12.03 0.58 0.16
CA LEU A 195 11.27 -0.67 0.27
C LEU A 195 12.16 -1.87 0.59
N LYS A 196 13.33 -1.98 -0.04
CA LYS A 196 14.33 -3.03 0.27
C LYS A 196 14.81 -2.92 1.72
N ALA A 197 15.13 -1.72 2.20
CA ALA A 197 15.57 -1.51 3.57
C ALA A 197 14.47 -1.90 4.58
N LEU A 198 13.20 -1.54 4.31
CA LEU A 198 12.05 -1.93 5.11
C LEU A 198 11.77 -3.44 5.07
N GLY A 199 12.15 -4.11 3.99
CA GLY A 199 12.08 -5.57 3.86
C GLY A 199 12.96 -6.31 4.87
N HIS A 200 13.97 -5.66 5.43
CA HIS A 200 14.86 -6.23 6.45
C HIS A 200 14.45 -5.89 7.89
N THR A 201 13.36 -5.17 8.07
CA THR A 201 12.80 -4.88 9.41
C THR A 201 11.74 -5.92 9.78
N ASP A 202 11.46 -6.05 11.08
CA ASP A 202 10.36 -6.88 11.61
C ASP A 202 9.06 -6.08 11.82
N LYS A 203 9.07 -4.79 11.49
CA LYS A 203 7.92 -3.89 11.68
C LYS A 203 6.88 -4.06 10.59
N PRO A 204 5.58 -4.06 10.91
CA PRO A 204 4.53 -3.98 9.90
C PRO A 204 4.69 -2.70 9.05
N ILE A 205 4.47 -2.83 7.76
CA ILE A 205 4.57 -1.73 6.80
C ILE A 205 3.21 -1.42 6.20
N LEU A 206 2.69 -0.21 6.45
CA LEU A 206 1.51 0.30 5.79
C LEU A 206 1.94 1.03 4.50
N LEU A 207 1.74 0.37 3.36
CA LEU A 207 2.16 0.83 2.04
C LEU A 207 1.03 1.56 1.33
N LYS A 208 1.14 2.87 1.19
CA LYS A 208 0.15 3.70 0.49
C LYS A 208 0.35 3.65 -1.02
N ARG A 209 -0.74 3.39 -1.76
CA ARG A 209 -0.77 3.45 -3.22
C ARG A 209 -0.36 4.83 -3.71
N GLY A 210 0.50 4.87 -4.72
CA GLY A 210 0.92 6.10 -5.37
C GLY A 210 -0.21 6.76 -6.16
N LEU A 211 -0.05 8.05 -6.44
CA LEU A 211 -1.10 8.91 -7.00
C LEU A 211 -1.54 8.54 -8.43
N ALA A 212 -0.69 7.85 -9.19
CA ALA A 212 -0.93 7.47 -10.59
C ALA A 212 -0.52 6.00 -10.84
N ASN A 213 -0.46 5.19 -9.77
CA ASN A 213 0.01 3.82 -9.85
C ASN A 213 -1.14 2.82 -10.00
N THR A 214 -0.90 1.80 -10.80
CA THR A 214 -1.82 0.67 -10.97
C THR A 214 -1.86 -0.21 -9.72
N ILE A 215 -2.85 -1.09 -9.64
CA ILE A 215 -2.92 -2.12 -8.59
C ILE A 215 -1.72 -3.08 -8.68
N GLU A 216 -1.32 -3.44 -9.89
CA GLU A 216 -0.15 -4.30 -10.12
C GLU A 216 1.14 -3.66 -9.60
N GLU A 217 1.38 -2.37 -9.87
CA GLU A 217 2.54 -1.65 -9.33
C GLU A 217 2.53 -1.57 -7.79
N LEU A 218 1.35 -1.46 -7.17
CA LEU A 218 1.22 -1.52 -5.71
C LEU A 218 1.64 -2.91 -5.18
N LEU A 219 1.17 -3.98 -5.82
CA LEU A 219 1.51 -5.36 -5.44
C LEU A 219 2.99 -5.66 -5.69
N MET A 220 3.58 -5.14 -6.78
CA MET A 220 5.03 -5.22 -7.02
C MET A 220 5.84 -4.48 -5.95
N SER A 221 5.35 -3.33 -5.49
CA SER A 221 6.00 -2.60 -4.38
C SER A 221 5.90 -3.36 -3.06
N ALA A 222 4.78 -4.02 -2.78
CA ALA A 222 4.65 -4.93 -1.64
C ALA A 222 5.62 -6.12 -1.77
N GLU A 223 5.74 -6.70 -2.96
CA GLU A 223 6.68 -7.79 -3.24
C GLU A 223 8.14 -7.41 -2.94
N TYR A 224 8.57 -6.16 -3.22
CA TYR A 224 9.89 -5.67 -2.86
C TYR A 224 10.18 -5.75 -1.36
N ILE A 225 9.20 -5.38 -0.53
CA ILE A 225 9.31 -5.48 0.93
C ILE A 225 9.36 -6.94 1.35
N MET A 226 8.43 -7.75 0.84
CA MET A 226 8.29 -9.17 1.19
C MET A 226 9.49 -10.02 0.72
N ALA A 227 10.11 -9.67 -0.41
CA ALA A 227 11.33 -10.33 -0.90
C ALA A 227 12.51 -10.14 0.06
N GLY A 228 12.56 -9.04 0.81
CA GLY A 228 13.54 -8.77 1.87
C GLY A 228 13.34 -9.62 3.13
N GLY A 229 12.20 -10.32 3.26
CA GLY A 229 11.85 -11.17 4.41
C GLY A 229 10.72 -10.63 5.28
N ASN A 230 10.30 -9.38 5.11
CA ASN A 230 9.21 -8.80 5.88
C ASN A 230 7.85 -9.04 5.19
N GLU A 231 7.10 -10.01 5.67
CA GLU A 231 5.77 -10.38 5.14
C GLU A 231 4.62 -9.61 5.80
N ARG A 232 4.92 -8.69 6.73
CA ARG A 232 3.94 -7.92 7.50
C ARG A 232 3.55 -6.63 6.77
N VAL A 233 2.96 -6.74 5.58
CA VAL A 233 2.58 -5.62 4.73
C VAL A 233 1.07 -5.39 4.76
N ILE A 234 0.65 -4.13 4.87
CA ILE A 234 -0.72 -3.64 4.84
C ILE A 234 -0.85 -2.73 3.60
N LEU A 235 -1.75 -3.04 2.70
CA LEU A 235 -2.00 -2.22 1.51
C LEU A 235 -2.95 -1.06 1.87
N CYS A 236 -2.71 0.14 1.34
CA CYS A 236 -3.55 1.30 1.61
C CYS A 236 -3.91 2.04 0.32
N GLU A 237 -5.20 1.97 -0.06
CA GLU A 237 -5.76 2.82 -1.11
C GLU A 237 -6.05 4.22 -0.53
N ARG A 238 -5.68 5.28 -1.24
CA ARG A 238 -5.75 6.68 -0.78
C ARG A 238 -6.19 7.68 -1.85
N GLY A 239 -6.77 7.20 -2.92
CA GLY A 239 -7.14 7.96 -4.09
C GLY A 239 -6.03 8.09 -5.13
N ILE A 240 -6.45 8.13 -6.36
CA ILE A 240 -5.61 8.29 -7.56
C ILE A 240 -5.95 9.59 -8.28
N ARG A 241 -5.01 10.14 -9.02
CA ARG A 241 -5.23 11.28 -9.90
C ARG A 241 -6.07 10.86 -11.10
N THR A 242 -7.14 11.60 -11.32
CA THR A 242 -7.99 11.47 -12.51
C THR A 242 -8.16 12.85 -13.15
N TYR A 243 -9.02 12.95 -14.14
CA TYR A 243 -9.39 14.23 -14.75
C TYR A 243 -10.30 15.09 -13.84
N GLU A 244 -10.92 14.47 -12.81
CA GLU A 244 -11.77 15.18 -11.85
C GLU A 244 -10.90 16.03 -10.89
N THR A 245 -11.32 17.28 -10.67
CA THR A 245 -10.58 18.26 -9.88
C THR A 245 -11.33 18.79 -8.66
N PHE A 246 -12.59 18.39 -8.47
CA PHE A 246 -13.39 18.80 -7.30
C PHE A 246 -12.80 18.22 -6.01
N THR A 247 -12.37 16.98 -6.05
CA THR A 247 -11.63 16.33 -4.96
C THR A 247 -10.14 16.33 -5.23
N ARG A 248 -9.34 16.25 -4.19
CA ARG A 248 -7.86 16.17 -4.29
C ARG A 248 -7.40 14.97 -5.13
N ASN A 249 -8.07 13.83 -4.95
CA ASN A 249 -7.91 12.61 -5.75
C ASN A 249 -9.25 11.88 -5.78
N THR A 250 -9.43 10.99 -6.74
CA THR A 250 -10.58 10.09 -6.81
C THR A 250 -10.30 8.83 -5.99
N LEU A 251 -11.13 8.53 -4.98
CA LEU A 251 -11.02 7.28 -4.24
C LEU A 251 -11.41 6.10 -5.15
N ASP A 252 -10.46 5.21 -5.41
CA ASP A 252 -10.70 3.97 -6.15
C ASP A 252 -11.24 2.90 -5.20
N ILE A 253 -12.53 2.96 -4.93
CA ILE A 253 -13.18 2.01 -4.03
C ILE A 253 -13.16 0.58 -4.59
N SER A 254 -13.09 0.42 -5.92
CA SER A 254 -12.99 -0.87 -6.58
C SER A 254 -11.67 -1.59 -6.31
N ALA A 255 -10.64 -0.86 -5.89
CA ALA A 255 -9.36 -1.44 -5.51
C ALA A 255 -9.50 -2.46 -4.36
N VAL A 256 -10.45 -2.29 -3.42
CA VAL A 256 -10.62 -3.19 -2.28
C VAL A 256 -10.92 -4.63 -2.72
N PRO A 257 -12.02 -4.93 -3.43
CA PRO A 257 -12.32 -6.30 -3.85
C PRO A 257 -11.30 -6.85 -4.84
N ILE A 258 -10.68 -6.00 -5.66
CA ILE A 258 -9.63 -6.43 -6.60
C ILE A 258 -8.38 -6.87 -5.83
N LEU A 259 -7.89 -6.06 -4.88
CA LEU A 259 -6.74 -6.39 -4.04
C LEU A 259 -6.99 -7.66 -3.23
N LYS A 260 -8.17 -7.80 -2.61
CA LYS A 260 -8.55 -9.00 -1.87
C LYS A 260 -8.63 -10.26 -2.73
N ARG A 261 -8.94 -10.13 -4.02
CA ARG A 261 -8.92 -11.24 -4.98
C ARG A 261 -7.51 -11.62 -5.42
N LEU A 262 -6.63 -10.64 -5.59
CA LEU A 262 -5.27 -10.83 -6.12
C LEU A 262 -4.26 -11.15 -5.03
N SER A 263 -4.47 -10.64 -3.81
CA SER A 263 -3.53 -10.72 -2.69
C SER A 263 -4.23 -11.19 -1.41
N HIS A 264 -3.44 -11.70 -0.50
CA HIS A 264 -3.85 -12.09 0.86
C HIS A 264 -3.61 -10.99 1.90
N LEU A 265 -2.97 -9.87 1.49
CA LEU A 265 -2.60 -8.78 2.38
C LEU A 265 -3.82 -7.94 2.77
N PRO A 266 -3.92 -7.47 4.03
CA PRO A 266 -5.02 -6.62 4.46
C PRO A 266 -5.04 -5.28 3.74
N VAL A 267 -6.25 -4.75 3.49
CA VAL A 267 -6.49 -3.53 2.71
C VAL A 267 -7.13 -2.46 3.59
N VAL A 268 -6.44 -1.34 3.74
CA VAL A 268 -6.87 -0.14 4.47
C VAL A 268 -7.23 0.97 3.47
N ILE A 269 -8.21 1.79 3.81
CA ILE A 269 -8.64 2.94 2.99
C ILE A 269 -8.34 4.25 3.72
N ASP A 270 -7.84 5.22 2.97
CA ASP A 270 -7.59 6.60 3.43
C ASP A 270 -8.54 7.58 2.74
N PRO A 271 -9.73 7.82 3.29
CA PRO A 271 -10.69 8.75 2.71
C PRO A 271 -10.27 10.21 2.86
N SER A 272 -9.48 10.54 3.89
CA SER A 272 -9.00 11.90 4.16
C SER A 272 -8.11 12.41 3.02
N HIS A 273 -7.07 11.63 2.66
CA HIS A 273 -6.17 12.02 1.58
C HIS A 273 -6.77 11.79 0.18
N ALA A 274 -7.78 10.93 0.04
CA ALA A 274 -8.49 10.77 -1.21
C ALA A 274 -9.29 12.04 -1.53
N SER A 275 -10.19 12.44 -0.67
CA SER A 275 -11.07 13.59 -0.92
C SER A 275 -10.37 14.93 -0.78
N GLY A 276 -9.53 15.11 0.24
CA GLY A 276 -8.99 16.41 0.63
C GLY A 276 -10.02 17.36 1.24
N ILE A 277 -11.23 16.87 1.57
CA ILE A 277 -12.40 17.63 2.01
C ILE A 277 -13.07 16.89 3.17
N ASN A 278 -13.20 17.55 4.34
CA ASN A 278 -13.66 16.90 5.57
C ASN A 278 -15.06 16.29 5.49
N TRP A 279 -16.04 16.96 4.88
CA TRP A 279 -17.43 16.45 4.81
C TRP A 279 -17.57 15.22 3.90
N LEU A 280 -16.59 14.95 3.02
CA LEU A 280 -16.56 13.74 2.20
C LEU A 280 -15.93 12.53 2.92
N VAL A 281 -15.20 12.76 4.01
CA VAL A 281 -14.52 11.67 4.74
C VAL A 281 -15.53 10.64 5.26
N GLU A 282 -16.63 11.08 5.87
CA GLU A 282 -17.64 10.17 6.41
C GLU A 282 -18.30 9.31 5.34
N PRO A 283 -18.91 9.84 4.25
CA PRO A 283 -19.54 9.00 3.24
C PRO A 283 -18.56 8.05 2.55
N LEU A 284 -17.30 8.45 2.32
CA LEU A 284 -16.29 7.58 1.75
C LEU A 284 -15.83 6.48 2.73
N ALA A 285 -15.72 6.79 4.02
CA ALA A 285 -15.40 5.82 5.05
C ALA A 285 -16.51 4.76 5.21
N VAL A 286 -17.77 5.18 5.16
CA VAL A 286 -18.93 4.28 5.19
C VAL A 286 -18.94 3.36 3.97
N ALA A 287 -18.67 3.89 2.78
CA ALA A 287 -18.54 3.08 1.57
C ALA A 287 -17.39 2.07 1.67
N ALA A 288 -16.25 2.48 2.23
CA ALA A 288 -15.09 1.61 2.45
C ALA A 288 -15.40 0.47 3.44
N ALA A 289 -16.11 0.74 4.52
CA ALA A 289 -16.57 -0.28 5.46
C ALA A 289 -17.56 -1.26 4.80
N ALA A 290 -18.46 -0.75 3.97
CA ALA A 290 -19.46 -1.55 3.26
C ALA A 290 -18.85 -2.48 2.21
N ILE A 291 -17.77 -2.07 1.53
CA ILE A 291 -17.08 -2.91 0.51
C ILE A 291 -16.10 -3.91 1.13
N GLY A 292 -15.96 -3.93 2.46
CA GLY A 292 -15.16 -4.91 3.18
C GLY A 292 -13.67 -4.54 3.31
N ALA A 293 -13.33 -3.26 3.45
CA ALA A 293 -11.99 -2.86 3.85
C ALA A 293 -11.64 -3.41 5.24
N ASP A 294 -10.37 -3.73 5.49
CA ASP A 294 -9.87 -4.23 6.78
C ASP A 294 -9.58 -3.12 7.78
N GLY A 295 -9.53 -1.88 7.31
CA GLY A 295 -9.35 -0.72 8.17
C GLY A 295 -9.53 0.60 7.45
N LEU A 296 -9.58 1.65 8.24
CA LEU A 296 -9.65 3.04 7.80
C LEU A 296 -8.52 3.84 8.46
N ILE A 297 -7.85 4.70 7.68
CA ILE A 297 -6.90 5.67 8.23
C ILE A 297 -7.44 7.08 8.02
N ILE A 298 -7.69 7.80 9.13
CA ILE A 298 -8.48 9.04 9.15
C ILE A 298 -7.71 10.15 9.87
N GLU A 299 -7.70 11.33 9.27
CA GLU A 299 -7.11 12.51 9.88
C GLU A 299 -8.08 13.17 10.84
N VAL A 300 -7.64 13.33 12.10
CA VAL A 300 -8.38 13.95 13.19
C VAL A 300 -7.52 15.01 13.84
N HIS A 301 -8.03 16.22 14.01
CA HIS A 301 -7.35 17.33 14.65
C HIS A 301 -8.28 18.01 15.65
N ASN A 302 -7.76 18.43 16.81
CA ASN A 302 -8.56 19.09 17.85
C ASN A 302 -9.06 20.48 17.42
N ASP A 303 -8.32 21.17 16.54
CA ASP A 303 -8.73 22.43 15.89
C ASP A 303 -8.27 22.44 14.42
N PRO A 304 -9.04 21.85 13.48
CA PRO A 304 -8.67 21.79 12.07
C PRO A 304 -8.39 23.15 11.42
N SER A 305 -8.99 24.21 11.93
CA SER A 305 -8.80 25.57 11.39
C SER A 305 -7.39 26.13 11.65
N ARG A 306 -6.72 25.63 12.68
CA ARG A 306 -5.36 26.03 13.07
C ARG A 306 -4.29 25.01 12.72
N ALA A 307 -4.67 23.89 12.10
CA ALA A 307 -3.76 22.83 11.74
C ALA A 307 -2.63 23.33 10.81
N LEU A 308 -1.39 22.99 11.12
CA LEU A 308 -0.21 23.32 10.31
C LEU A 308 -0.15 22.53 9.01
N CYS A 309 -0.93 21.43 8.92
CA CYS A 309 -0.98 20.54 7.78
C CYS A 309 -2.38 19.95 7.59
N ASP A 310 -2.89 19.99 6.35
CA ASP A 310 -4.09 19.30 5.86
C ASP A 310 -5.37 19.48 6.72
N GLY A 311 -5.55 20.68 7.33
CA GLY A 311 -6.72 20.99 8.15
C GLY A 311 -8.06 20.87 7.40
N ALA A 312 -8.09 21.18 6.11
CA ALA A 312 -9.31 21.14 5.29
C ALA A 312 -9.95 19.74 5.18
N GLN A 313 -9.17 18.67 5.36
CA GLN A 313 -9.63 17.28 5.31
C GLN A 313 -9.74 16.63 6.69
N SER A 314 -9.24 17.28 7.73
CA SER A 314 -9.25 16.74 9.09
C SER A 314 -10.64 16.84 9.70
N LEU A 315 -11.05 15.77 10.38
CA LEU A 315 -12.25 15.76 11.22
C LEU A 315 -11.91 16.33 12.61
N THR A 316 -12.92 16.89 13.29
CA THR A 316 -12.82 17.08 14.73
C THR A 316 -12.98 15.76 15.47
N PRO A 317 -12.53 15.62 16.73
CA PRO A 317 -12.75 14.40 17.52
C PRO A 317 -14.22 13.99 17.63
N ASP A 318 -15.16 14.96 17.73
CA ASP A 318 -16.60 14.66 17.79
C ASP A 318 -17.13 14.12 16.45
N GLN A 319 -16.67 14.66 15.33
CA GLN A 319 -17.00 14.13 14.01
C GLN A 319 -16.45 12.71 13.83
N PHE A 320 -15.24 12.45 14.34
CA PHE A 320 -14.66 11.11 14.30
C PHE A 320 -15.45 10.12 15.17
N ASP A 321 -15.88 10.49 16.38
CA ASP A 321 -16.72 9.62 17.24
C ASP A 321 -18.03 9.23 16.54
N ALA A 322 -18.71 10.20 15.91
CA ALA A 322 -19.91 9.92 15.14
C ALA A 322 -19.65 8.98 13.95
N LEU A 323 -18.55 9.20 13.23
CA LEU A 323 -18.12 8.37 12.10
C LEU A 323 -17.77 6.95 12.56
N ALA A 324 -17.00 6.79 13.62
CA ALA A 324 -16.57 5.49 14.14
C ALA A 324 -17.76 4.57 14.44
N LYS A 325 -18.80 5.10 15.11
CA LYS A 325 -20.03 4.36 15.38
C LYS A 325 -20.73 3.89 14.11
N LYS A 326 -20.81 4.74 13.08
CA LYS A 326 -21.43 4.40 11.79
C LYS A 326 -20.64 3.31 11.05
N VAL A 327 -19.34 3.46 10.90
CA VAL A 327 -18.54 2.51 10.12
C VAL A 327 -18.43 1.15 10.78
N LEU A 328 -18.35 1.10 12.12
CA LEU A 328 -18.37 -0.17 12.87
C LEU A 328 -19.72 -0.88 12.71
N THR A 329 -20.84 -0.17 12.79
CA THR A 329 -22.19 -0.71 12.55
C THR A 329 -22.31 -1.26 11.12
N VAL A 330 -21.89 -0.50 10.11
CA VAL A 330 -21.95 -0.93 8.71
C VAL A 330 -21.08 -2.17 8.49
N SER A 331 -19.83 -2.16 8.98
CA SER A 331 -18.93 -3.31 8.86
C SER A 331 -19.51 -4.58 9.49
N GLN A 332 -20.12 -4.47 10.68
CA GLN A 332 -20.78 -5.60 11.33
C GLN A 332 -22.00 -6.11 10.55
N THR A 333 -22.83 -5.16 10.03
CA THR A 333 -24.01 -5.52 9.24
C THR A 333 -23.64 -6.27 7.97
N VAL A 334 -22.67 -5.77 7.20
CA VAL A 334 -22.24 -6.43 5.95
C VAL A 334 -21.69 -7.84 6.20
N LYS A 335 -21.00 -8.07 7.31
CA LYS A 335 -20.49 -9.41 7.67
C LYS A 335 -21.58 -10.39 8.08
N SER A 336 -22.73 -9.90 8.50
CA SER A 336 -23.88 -10.75 8.87
C SER A 336 -24.78 -11.11 7.70
N LEU A 337 -24.56 -10.52 6.52
CA LEU A 337 -25.25 -10.82 5.25
C LEU A 337 -24.60 -11.98 4.51
#